data_7c191c6384ca2b83ea6d977bf68bce4f
#
_entry.id   7c191c6384ca2b83ea6d977bf68bce4f
#
_cell.length_a   1.000
_cell.length_b   1.000
_cell.length_c   1.000
_cell.angle_alpha   90.00
_cell.angle_beta   90.00
_cell.angle_gamma   90.00
#
_symmetry.space_group_name_H-M   'P 1'
#
loop_
_entity.id
_entity.type
_entity.pdbx_description
1 polymer ?
#
loop_
_entity_poly.entity_id
_entity_poly.type
_entity_poly.pdbx_seq_one_letter_code
_entity_poly.pdbx_strand_id
1 'polypeptide(L)'
;MTRIKLFLIAIVSSTVLFSCKKDDDSSKVAPPRDRATQYASDIQDIETYLKTHYLTVTMDANNNPVPTIIQIPEGGTQVSIWDQQDYPLKTKMVRNDGRTYTNADPIVGKPINDPVEYKLYYIKLREGVGQSPTRVDSTLVTYRGNALDGTQFDYRPNPVWFSQESVVSGWRNIMTEFKSGNAVDDPSNPGGTLLTDYGVGIVFVPSGLGYFNGAPAGSGLSSYSPLVFTINLHMVKYADNDGDGILSYLEDLNGNGDYYDDDTDGDGIPNFLDVDDDGDRTKTRTEIKDAFGNIYPFDLIPNCSGTTGGLKKHLDPSCH
;
A
#
# COMPACT_ATOMS: atom_id res chain seq x y z
N MET A 1 -86.81 -22.74 49.05
CA MET A 1 -85.51 -22.41 49.67
C MET A 1 -84.49 -23.29 49.07
N THR A 2 -83.81 -22.81 48.04
CA THR A 2 -82.97 -23.57 47.15
C THR A 2 -81.47 -23.16 47.38
N ARG A 3 -80.65 -24.09 47.82
CA ARG A 3 -79.23 -23.86 48.10
C ARG A 3 -78.42 -24.05 46.78
N ILE A 4 -77.82 -22.98 46.33
CA ILE A 4 -76.91 -22.97 45.21
C ILE A 4 -75.53 -23.47 45.71
N LYS A 5 -75.01 -24.59 45.15
CA LYS A 5 -73.65 -25.03 45.38
C LYS A 5 -72.73 -24.39 44.33
N LEU A 6 -71.78 -23.57 44.79
CA LEU A 6 -70.71 -23.06 43.96
C LEU A 6 -69.66 -24.17 43.71
N PHE A 7 -69.41 -24.52 42.46
CA PHE A 7 -68.30 -25.33 42.04
C PHE A 7 -67.15 -24.41 41.66
N LEU A 8 -66.07 -24.40 42.44
CA LEU A 8 -64.82 -23.78 42.09
C LEU A 8 -64.06 -24.69 41.10
N ILE A 9 -63.92 -24.25 39.84
CA ILE A 9 -63.04 -24.91 38.84
C ILE A 9 -61.69 -24.22 38.94
N ALA A 10 -60.66 -24.94 39.44
CA ALA A 10 -59.30 -24.51 39.43
C ALA A 10 -58.70 -24.76 38.03
N ILE A 11 -58.48 -23.71 37.25
CA ILE A 11 -57.75 -23.79 35.99
C ILE A 11 -56.25 -23.80 36.32
N VAL A 12 -55.61 -24.94 36.17
CA VAL A 12 -54.14 -25.08 36.23
C VAL A 12 -53.60 -24.61 34.86
N SER A 13 -53.10 -23.37 34.82
CA SER A 13 -52.42 -22.84 33.67
C SER A 13 -51.01 -23.41 33.60
N SER A 14 -50.83 -24.41 32.72
CA SER A 14 -49.53 -24.96 32.39
C SER A 14 -48.78 -24.02 31.44
N THR A 15 -47.90 -23.18 31.99
CA THR A 15 -46.98 -22.37 31.22
C THR A 15 -45.89 -23.26 30.61
N VAL A 16 -46.04 -23.64 29.37
CA VAL A 16 -44.97 -24.28 28.57
C VAL A 16 -43.94 -23.21 28.25
N LEU A 17 -42.82 -23.21 28.95
CA LEU A 17 -41.64 -22.40 28.62
C LEU A 17 -41.04 -23.00 27.34
N PHE A 18 -41.36 -22.45 26.20
CA PHE A 18 -40.56 -22.63 24.98
C PHE A 18 -39.22 -21.93 25.23
N SER A 19 -38.20 -22.71 25.64
CA SER A 19 -36.82 -22.29 25.52
C SER A 19 -36.48 -22.25 24.04
N CYS A 20 -36.51 -21.04 23.42
CA CYS A 20 -35.81 -20.82 22.16
C CYS A 20 -34.33 -21.07 22.44
N LYS A 21 -33.82 -22.23 22.05
CA LYS A 21 -32.41 -22.34 21.75
C LYS A 21 -32.15 -21.29 20.66
N LYS A 22 -31.44 -20.23 21.05
CA LYS A 22 -30.77 -19.36 20.10
C LYS A 22 -29.73 -20.27 19.44
N ASP A 23 -30.04 -20.82 18.29
CA ASP A 23 -29.03 -21.36 17.42
C ASP A 23 -28.10 -20.18 17.12
N ASP A 24 -26.92 -20.18 17.73
CA ASP A 24 -25.78 -19.38 17.32
C ASP A 24 -25.35 -19.89 15.95
N ASP A 25 -26.20 -19.64 14.96
CA ASP A 25 -25.82 -19.68 13.55
C ASP A 25 -25.10 -18.36 13.24
N SER A 26 -24.04 -18.11 14.02
CA SER A 26 -22.98 -17.25 13.57
C SER A 26 -22.46 -17.94 12.32
N SER A 27 -22.86 -17.46 11.15
CA SER A 27 -22.32 -17.87 9.86
C SER A 27 -20.81 -17.91 10.02
N LYS A 28 -20.24 -19.10 10.18
CA LYS A 28 -18.79 -19.29 10.31
C LYS A 28 -18.22 -18.81 8.98
N VAL A 29 -17.71 -17.59 8.97
CA VAL A 29 -16.96 -17.06 7.83
C VAL A 29 -15.86 -18.09 7.56
N ALA A 30 -15.85 -18.65 6.36
CA ALA A 30 -14.82 -19.61 6.00
C ALA A 30 -13.43 -18.98 6.20
N PRO A 31 -12.46 -19.73 6.73
CA PRO A 31 -11.12 -19.19 6.91
C PRO A 31 -10.55 -18.75 5.55
N PRO A 32 -9.69 -17.72 5.52
CA PRO A 32 -9.02 -17.32 4.30
C PRO A 32 -8.28 -18.50 3.65
N ARG A 33 -8.15 -18.49 2.33
CA ARG A 33 -7.36 -19.49 1.59
C ARG A 33 -5.90 -19.43 2.05
N ASP A 34 -5.22 -20.56 1.94
CA ASP A 34 -3.76 -20.58 2.09
C ASP A 34 -3.10 -19.68 1.05
N ARG A 35 -2.15 -18.85 1.49
CA ARG A 35 -1.55 -17.82 0.64
C ARG A 35 -0.69 -18.40 -0.47
N ALA A 36 0.06 -19.46 -0.20
CA ALA A 36 0.89 -20.10 -1.22
C ALA A 36 0.05 -20.79 -2.29
N THR A 37 -1.03 -21.46 -1.87
CA THR A 37 -2.00 -22.10 -2.77
C THR A 37 -2.71 -21.05 -3.65
N GLN A 38 -3.12 -19.93 -3.05
CA GLN A 38 -3.76 -18.84 -3.81
C GLN A 38 -2.77 -18.20 -4.78
N TYR A 39 -1.52 -17.94 -4.36
CA TYR A 39 -0.49 -17.38 -5.23
C TYR A 39 -0.19 -18.27 -6.44
N ALA A 40 -0.18 -19.59 -6.26
CA ALA A 40 0.02 -20.52 -7.38
C ALA A 40 -1.09 -20.37 -8.44
N SER A 41 -2.33 -20.10 -8.04
CA SER A 41 -3.43 -19.77 -8.96
C SER A 41 -3.24 -18.37 -9.59
N ASP A 42 -2.97 -17.36 -8.77
CA ASP A 42 -2.84 -15.97 -9.21
C ASP A 42 -1.75 -15.80 -10.28
N ILE A 43 -0.59 -16.42 -10.07
CA ILE A 43 0.53 -16.29 -11.00
C ILE A 43 0.23 -16.96 -12.35
N GLN A 44 -0.48 -18.11 -12.32
CA GLN A 44 -0.94 -18.79 -13.53
C GLN A 44 -1.95 -17.91 -14.30
N ASP A 45 -2.89 -17.29 -13.60
CA ASP A 45 -3.90 -16.42 -14.21
C ASP A 45 -3.25 -15.17 -14.81
N ILE A 46 -2.31 -14.52 -14.08
CA ILE A 46 -1.55 -13.39 -14.58
C ILE A 46 -0.73 -13.75 -15.81
N GLU A 47 0.02 -14.87 -15.79
CA GLU A 47 0.84 -15.31 -16.93
C GLU A 47 -0.03 -15.68 -18.15
N THR A 48 -1.20 -16.27 -17.92
CA THR A 48 -2.18 -16.55 -18.97
C THR A 48 -2.68 -15.24 -19.59
N TYR A 49 -3.04 -14.26 -18.74
CA TYR A 49 -3.44 -12.94 -19.18
C TYR A 49 -2.37 -12.28 -20.05
N LEU A 50 -1.13 -12.27 -19.59
CA LEU A 50 0.01 -11.68 -20.31
C LEU A 50 0.26 -12.33 -21.69
N LYS A 51 -0.01 -13.63 -21.82
CA LYS A 51 0.14 -14.40 -23.08
C LYS A 51 -1.06 -14.26 -24.03
N THR A 52 -2.22 -13.88 -23.51
CA THR A 52 -3.46 -13.78 -24.30
C THR A 52 -3.90 -12.35 -24.58
N HIS A 53 -3.15 -11.36 -24.09
CA HIS A 53 -3.43 -9.94 -24.31
C HIS A 53 -2.23 -9.24 -24.95
N TYR A 54 -2.49 -8.20 -25.72
CA TYR A 54 -1.48 -7.36 -26.30
C TYR A 54 -1.62 -5.91 -25.81
N LEU A 55 -0.54 -5.17 -25.89
CA LEU A 55 -0.46 -3.78 -25.47
C LEU A 55 -0.45 -2.87 -26.69
N THR A 56 -1.26 -1.81 -26.66
CA THR A 56 -1.13 -0.65 -27.55
C THR A 56 -0.79 0.57 -26.72
N VAL A 57 0.06 1.43 -27.25
CA VAL A 57 0.43 2.70 -26.60
C VAL A 57 0.19 3.82 -27.59
N THR A 58 -0.70 4.74 -27.22
CA THR A 58 -0.90 6.01 -27.95
C THR A 58 -0.31 7.16 -27.15
N MET A 59 -0.11 8.31 -27.76
CA MET A 59 0.30 9.52 -27.06
C MET A 59 -0.88 10.46 -26.92
N ASP A 60 -1.05 11.08 -25.75
CA ASP A 60 -2.01 12.15 -25.55
C ASP A 60 -1.52 13.48 -26.18
N ALA A 61 -2.31 14.55 -26.08
CA ALA A 61 -1.98 15.86 -26.61
C ALA A 61 -0.70 16.48 -26.00
N ASN A 62 -0.29 15.99 -24.81
CA ASN A 62 0.90 16.43 -24.09
C ASN A 62 2.08 15.46 -24.25
N ASN A 63 2.00 14.55 -25.23
CA ASN A 63 3.02 13.51 -25.48
C ASN A 63 3.24 12.55 -24.29
N ASN A 64 2.19 12.23 -23.56
CA ASN A 64 2.26 11.21 -22.51
C ASN A 64 1.79 9.86 -23.05
N PRO A 65 2.45 8.74 -22.68
CA PRO A 65 2.02 7.41 -23.07
C PRO A 65 0.67 7.06 -22.45
N VAL A 66 -0.26 6.60 -23.27
CA VAL A 66 -1.58 6.13 -22.85
C VAL A 66 -1.72 4.66 -23.27
N PRO A 67 -1.49 3.72 -22.34
CA PRO A 67 -1.58 2.30 -22.65
C PRO A 67 -3.02 1.80 -22.68
N THR A 68 -3.26 0.83 -23.54
CA THR A 68 -4.49 0.05 -23.61
C THR A 68 -4.14 -1.43 -23.76
N ILE A 69 -4.67 -2.26 -22.88
CA ILE A 69 -4.52 -3.72 -22.95
C ILE A 69 -5.77 -4.29 -23.62
N ILE A 70 -5.57 -5.14 -24.63
CA ILE A 70 -6.63 -5.70 -25.44
C ILE A 70 -6.41 -7.22 -25.55
N GLN A 71 -7.47 -8.00 -25.41
CA GLN A 71 -7.42 -9.45 -25.61
C GLN A 71 -7.12 -9.76 -27.09
N ILE A 72 -6.19 -10.68 -27.33
CA ILE A 72 -5.90 -11.21 -28.67
C ILE A 72 -7.12 -12.03 -29.10
N PRO A 73 -7.79 -11.66 -30.23
CA PRO A 73 -8.93 -12.43 -30.71
C PRO A 73 -8.50 -13.84 -31.15
N GLU A 74 -9.42 -14.77 -31.18
CA GLU A 74 -9.16 -16.11 -31.68
C GLU A 74 -8.59 -16.07 -33.13
N GLY A 75 -7.44 -16.72 -33.33
CA GLY A 75 -6.70 -16.66 -34.61
C GLY A 75 -5.95 -15.34 -34.85
N GLY A 76 -5.95 -14.41 -33.90
CA GLY A 76 -5.22 -13.16 -33.98
C GLY A 76 -3.69 -13.37 -34.04
N THR A 77 -2.99 -12.43 -34.67
CA THR A 77 -1.52 -12.47 -34.86
C THR A 77 -0.79 -11.40 -34.08
N GLN A 78 -1.48 -10.68 -33.17
CA GLN A 78 -0.88 -9.64 -32.34
C GLN A 78 0.16 -10.25 -31.41
N VAL A 79 1.29 -9.56 -31.24
CA VAL A 79 2.33 -9.99 -30.29
C VAL A 79 1.83 -9.76 -28.86
N SER A 80 1.87 -10.81 -28.04
CA SER A 80 1.40 -10.76 -26.67
C SER A 80 2.23 -9.81 -25.80
N ILE A 81 1.69 -9.39 -24.64
CA ILE A 81 2.46 -8.66 -23.63
C ILE A 81 3.68 -9.46 -23.18
N TRP A 82 3.54 -10.77 -23.17
CA TRP A 82 4.63 -11.68 -22.77
C TRP A 82 5.82 -11.65 -23.75
N ASP A 83 5.55 -11.54 -25.05
CA ASP A 83 6.55 -11.69 -26.11
C ASP A 83 7.02 -10.36 -26.73
N GLN A 84 6.29 -9.28 -26.49
CA GLN A 84 6.59 -7.96 -27.09
C GLN A 84 7.94 -7.40 -26.57
N GLN A 85 8.66 -6.64 -27.41
CA GLN A 85 9.97 -6.10 -27.10
C GLN A 85 10.01 -4.58 -26.95
N ASP A 86 9.00 -3.86 -27.43
CA ASP A 86 8.97 -2.38 -27.40
C ASP A 86 8.92 -1.85 -25.97
N TYR A 87 8.16 -2.52 -25.10
CA TYR A 87 8.06 -2.25 -23.68
C TYR A 87 8.22 -3.56 -22.92
N PRO A 88 9.46 -4.04 -22.73
CA PRO A 88 9.71 -5.39 -22.22
C PRO A 88 9.10 -5.60 -20.85
N LEU A 89 8.48 -6.78 -20.70
CA LEU A 89 7.94 -7.24 -19.44
C LEU A 89 9.09 -7.45 -18.43
N LYS A 90 8.98 -6.84 -17.27
CA LYS A 90 9.93 -6.91 -16.17
C LYS A 90 9.31 -7.64 -14.98
N THR A 91 10.18 -8.12 -14.08
CA THR A 91 9.75 -8.78 -12.84
C THR A 91 10.48 -8.20 -11.63
N LYS A 92 9.80 -8.24 -10.48
CA LYS A 92 10.38 -7.92 -9.17
C LYS A 92 9.87 -8.94 -8.16
N MET A 93 10.78 -9.56 -7.41
CA MET A 93 10.41 -10.43 -6.28
C MET A 93 10.21 -9.57 -5.04
N VAL A 94 9.08 -9.75 -4.34
CA VAL A 94 8.74 -8.99 -3.15
C VAL A 94 8.04 -9.87 -2.12
N ARG A 95 8.14 -9.50 -0.85
CA ARG A 95 7.34 -10.06 0.23
C ARG A 95 6.20 -9.11 0.58
N ASN A 96 5.15 -9.65 1.17
CA ASN A 96 4.05 -8.82 1.66
C ASN A 96 4.50 -8.05 2.90
N ASP A 97 4.64 -6.75 2.78
CA ASP A 97 4.98 -5.80 3.84
C ASP A 97 3.74 -5.10 4.42
N GLY A 98 2.55 -5.63 4.12
CA GLY A 98 1.29 -5.12 4.65
C GLY A 98 1.17 -5.32 6.16
N ARG A 99 0.47 -4.40 6.81
CA ARG A 99 0.23 -4.44 8.26
C ARG A 99 -1.27 -4.34 8.56
N THR A 100 -1.67 -4.90 9.68
CA THR A 100 -3.04 -4.83 10.19
C THR A 100 -3.07 -3.92 11.41
N TYR A 101 -3.77 -2.81 11.30
CA TYR A 101 -3.92 -1.82 12.36
C TYR A 101 -5.16 -2.13 13.21
N THR A 102 -5.05 -1.92 14.52
CA THR A 102 -6.13 -2.12 15.49
C THR A 102 -6.24 -0.92 16.43
N ASN A 103 -7.33 -0.83 17.19
CA ASN A 103 -7.45 0.22 18.22
C ASN A 103 -6.39 0.12 19.32
N ALA A 104 -5.80 -1.07 19.52
CA ALA A 104 -4.72 -1.29 20.50
C ALA A 104 -3.34 -1.00 19.91
N ASP A 105 -3.22 -0.98 18.60
CA ASP A 105 -1.98 -0.71 17.86
C ASP A 105 -2.34 0.07 16.58
N PRO A 106 -2.61 1.38 16.73
CA PRO A 106 -3.05 2.21 15.62
C PRO A 106 -1.89 2.83 14.81
N ILE A 107 -0.68 2.82 15.34
CA ILE A 107 0.50 3.47 14.74
C ILE A 107 1.32 2.46 13.95
N VAL A 108 1.85 1.45 14.61
CA VAL A 108 2.75 0.48 14.00
C VAL A 108 1.99 -0.63 13.28
N GLY A 109 0.88 -1.11 13.89
CA GLY A 109 0.12 -2.25 13.39
C GLY A 109 0.92 -3.56 13.46
N LYS A 110 0.29 -4.68 13.14
CA LYS A 110 0.93 -6.00 13.12
C LYS A 110 1.23 -6.43 11.69
N PRO A 111 2.43 -6.94 11.39
CA PRO A 111 2.73 -7.48 10.08
C PRO A 111 1.75 -8.59 9.71
N ILE A 112 1.35 -8.61 8.44
CA ILE A 112 0.57 -9.72 7.89
C ILE A 112 1.49 -10.95 7.85
N ASN A 113 1.07 -12.03 8.50
CA ASN A 113 1.81 -13.30 8.42
C ASN A 113 1.65 -13.92 7.04
N ASP A 114 2.61 -13.66 6.17
CA ASP A 114 2.62 -14.12 4.79
C ASP A 114 4.05 -14.56 4.39
N PRO A 115 4.34 -15.87 4.42
CA PRO A 115 5.66 -16.38 4.12
C PRO A 115 6.00 -16.42 2.61
N VAL A 116 5.04 -16.03 1.76
CA VAL A 116 5.17 -16.15 0.30
C VAL A 116 6.06 -15.03 -0.25
N GLU A 117 6.97 -15.41 -1.11
CA GLU A 117 7.70 -14.48 -1.96
C GLU A 117 6.99 -14.40 -3.33
N TYR A 118 6.50 -13.21 -3.64
CA TYR A 118 5.66 -12.94 -4.80
C TYR A 118 6.45 -12.36 -5.95
N LYS A 119 6.17 -12.80 -7.17
CA LYS A 119 6.64 -12.17 -8.39
C LYS A 119 5.62 -11.13 -8.85
N LEU A 120 6.03 -9.87 -8.88
CA LEU A 120 5.32 -8.80 -9.59
C LEU A 120 5.79 -8.76 -11.04
N TYR A 121 4.85 -8.73 -11.99
CA TYR A 121 5.13 -8.36 -13.37
C TYR A 121 4.82 -6.88 -13.58
N TYR A 122 5.65 -6.18 -14.33
CA TYR A 122 5.41 -4.78 -14.65
C TYR A 122 6.03 -4.36 -15.99
N ILE A 123 5.50 -3.27 -16.53
CA ILE A 123 5.95 -2.65 -17.77
C ILE A 123 6.25 -1.19 -17.49
N LYS A 124 7.43 -0.70 -17.87
CA LYS A 124 7.76 0.72 -17.86
C LYS A 124 7.53 1.29 -19.26
N LEU A 125 6.54 2.13 -19.41
CA LEU A 125 6.31 2.88 -20.65
C LEU A 125 7.17 4.14 -20.70
N ARG A 126 7.38 4.75 -19.53
CA ARG A 126 8.31 5.85 -19.31
C ARG A 126 8.80 5.77 -17.86
N GLU A 127 10.10 5.91 -17.64
CA GLU A 127 10.68 5.82 -16.30
C GLU A 127 10.31 7.02 -15.43
N GLY A 128 10.25 8.21 -16.03
CA GLY A 128 10.22 9.51 -15.35
C GLY A 128 11.61 10.13 -15.24
N VAL A 129 11.68 11.44 -15.00
CA VAL A 129 12.95 12.20 -14.97
C VAL A 129 13.29 12.77 -13.59
N GLY A 130 12.36 12.71 -12.65
CA GLY A 130 12.50 13.25 -11.30
C GLY A 130 13.00 12.22 -10.29
N GLN A 131 12.48 12.29 -9.08
CA GLN A 131 12.86 11.46 -7.94
C GLN A 131 12.10 10.14 -7.92
N SER A 132 12.72 9.07 -7.43
CA SER A 132 12.04 7.82 -7.09
C SER A 132 11.51 7.90 -5.66
N PRO A 133 10.29 7.44 -5.39
CA PRO A 133 9.79 7.31 -4.02
C PRO A 133 10.43 6.11 -3.33
N THR A 134 10.45 6.17 -2.02
CA THR A 134 10.66 5.01 -1.16
C THR A 134 9.32 4.41 -0.72
N ARG A 135 9.33 3.37 0.10
CA ARG A 135 8.10 2.71 0.58
C ARG A 135 7.36 3.47 1.68
N VAL A 136 7.96 4.52 2.23
CA VAL A 136 7.40 5.36 3.32
C VAL A 136 7.04 6.78 2.87
N ASP A 137 7.25 7.11 1.60
CA ASP A 137 7.01 8.45 1.06
C ASP A 137 5.55 8.68 0.64
N SER A 138 5.28 9.88 0.13
CA SER A 138 4.02 10.21 -0.53
C SER A 138 4.21 10.42 -2.03
N THR A 139 3.24 9.96 -2.82
CA THR A 139 3.26 10.08 -4.29
C THR A 139 2.00 10.75 -4.81
N LEU A 140 2.15 11.66 -5.77
CA LEU A 140 1.06 12.25 -6.54
C LEU A 140 0.86 11.45 -7.81
N VAL A 141 -0.29 10.81 -7.94
CA VAL A 141 -0.57 9.87 -9.03
C VAL A 141 -1.92 10.10 -9.69
N THR A 142 -2.02 9.71 -10.96
CA THR A 142 -3.29 9.33 -11.59
C THR A 142 -3.21 7.85 -11.93
N TYR A 143 -4.33 7.12 -11.86
CA TYR A 143 -4.31 5.70 -12.13
C TYR A 143 -5.66 5.12 -12.51
N ARG A 144 -5.61 3.90 -13.05
CA ARG A 144 -6.75 3.02 -13.24
C ARG A 144 -6.41 1.64 -12.67
N GLY A 145 -7.32 1.08 -11.87
CA GLY A 145 -7.24 -0.26 -11.34
C GLY A 145 -8.31 -1.17 -11.94
N ASN A 146 -7.91 -2.29 -12.51
CA ASN A 146 -8.77 -3.31 -13.09
C ASN A 146 -8.45 -4.70 -12.50
N ALA A 147 -9.44 -5.58 -12.45
CA ALA A 147 -9.20 -7.02 -12.36
C ALA A 147 -8.77 -7.57 -13.74
N LEU A 148 -8.29 -8.82 -13.78
CA LEU A 148 -7.89 -9.48 -15.04
C LEU A 148 -9.06 -9.68 -16.02
N ASP A 149 -10.30 -9.74 -15.54
CA ASP A 149 -11.50 -9.82 -16.37
C ASP A 149 -11.93 -8.48 -16.99
N GLY A 150 -11.18 -7.40 -16.71
CA GLY A 150 -11.46 -6.05 -17.17
C GLY A 150 -12.36 -5.23 -16.24
N THR A 151 -12.90 -5.80 -15.17
CA THR A 151 -13.69 -5.05 -14.18
C THR A 151 -12.88 -3.92 -13.60
N GLN A 152 -13.26 -2.67 -13.86
CA GLN A 152 -12.63 -1.49 -13.28
C GLN A 152 -13.15 -1.31 -11.84
N PHE A 153 -12.27 -1.39 -10.86
CA PHE A 153 -12.63 -1.26 -9.45
C PHE A 153 -12.28 0.11 -8.85
N ASP A 154 -11.32 0.80 -9.43
CA ASP A 154 -10.95 2.15 -9.00
C ASP A 154 -10.37 2.97 -10.16
N TYR A 155 -10.57 4.28 -10.13
CA TYR A 155 -10.08 5.19 -11.16
C TYR A 155 -9.92 6.61 -10.62
N ARG A 156 -8.74 7.18 -10.77
CA ARG A 156 -8.43 8.56 -10.40
C ARG A 156 -7.84 9.29 -11.62
N PRO A 157 -8.68 9.95 -12.41
CA PRO A 157 -8.22 10.72 -13.58
C PRO A 157 -7.54 12.04 -13.21
N ASN A 158 -7.81 12.56 -11.99
CA ASN A 158 -7.18 13.75 -11.47
C ASN A 158 -6.10 13.35 -10.46
N PRO A 159 -4.95 14.07 -10.41
CA PRO A 159 -3.87 13.75 -9.49
C PRO A 159 -4.31 13.73 -8.03
N VAL A 160 -3.93 12.69 -7.31
CA VAL A 160 -4.21 12.49 -5.89
C VAL A 160 -2.95 12.06 -5.16
N TRP A 161 -2.74 12.60 -3.95
CA TRP A 161 -1.66 12.19 -3.08
C TRP A 161 -2.02 10.92 -2.30
N PHE A 162 -1.09 9.97 -2.29
CA PHE A 162 -1.15 8.81 -1.40
C PHE A 162 0.14 8.69 -0.61
N SER A 163 0.03 8.43 0.70
CA SER A 163 1.13 7.83 1.47
C SER A 163 1.31 6.39 1.00
N GLN A 164 2.57 5.98 0.80
CA GLN A 164 2.88 4.60 0.41
C GLN A 164 2.49 3.59 1.48
N GLU A 165 2.37 3.99 2.72
CA GLU A 165 1.89 3.13 3.80
C GLU A 165 0.39 2.81 3.71
N SER A 166 -0.40 3.67 3.05
CA SER A 166 -1.85 3.52 2.92
C SER A 166 -2.30 2.72 1.71
N VAL A 167 -1.38 2.27 0.86
CA VAL A 167 -1.68 1.52 -0.37
C VAL A 167 -1.37 0.03 -0.21
N VAL A 168 -1.90 -0.80 -1.13
CA VAL A 168 -1.63 -2.24 -1.13
C VAL A 168 -0.13 -2.52 -1.36
N SER A 169 0.38 -3.60 -0.75
CA SER A 169 1.79 -3.96 -0.77
C SER A 169 2.39 -4.02 -2.19
N GLY A 170 1.68 -4.60 -3.15
CA GLY A 170 2.13 -4.66 -4.53
C GLY A 170 2.34 -3.29 -5.19
N TRP A 171 1.46 -2.33 -4.89
CA TRP A 171 1.63 -0.94 -5.33
C TRP A 171 2.85 -0.28 -4.69
N ARG A 172 2.94 -0.31 -3.35
CA ARG A 172 4.05 0.27 -2.58
C ARG A 172 5.41 -0.21 -3.09
N ASN A 173 5.54 -1.50 -3.28
CA ASN A 173 6.79 -2.11 -3.72
C ASN A 173 7.16 -1.77 -5.17
N ILE A 174 6.18 -1.60 -6.07
CA ILE A 174 6.48 -1.30 -7.47
C ILE A 174 6.76 0.18 -7.73
N MET A 175 6.22 1.09 -6.91
CA MET A 175 6.42 2.53 -7.10
C MET A 175 7.90 2.93 -7.04
N THR A 176 8.73 2.20 -6.30
CA THR A 176 10.18 2.42 -6.24
C THR A 176 10.90 2.19 -7.57
N GLU A 177 10.25 1.54 -8.54
CA GLU A 177 10.79 1.30 -9.88
C GLU A 177 10.58 2.47 -10.84
N PHE A 178 9.83 3.49 -10.44
CA PHE A 178 9.50 4.65 -11.26
C PHE A 178 10.09 5.92 -10.66
N LYS A 179 10.16 6.96 -11.49
CA LYS A 179 10.53 8.32 -11.08
C LYS A 179 9.38 9.27 -11.35
N SER A 180 9.30 10.31 -10.57
CA SER A 180 8.38 11.42 -10.81
C SER A 180 8.72 12.18 -12.10
N GLY A 181 7.89 13.15 -12.44
CA GLY A 181 8.14 14.10 -13.51
C GLY A 181 8.60 15.45 -13.02
N ASN A 182 8.40 16.45 -13.89
CA ASN A 182 8.59 17.85 -13.61
C ASN A 182 7.24 18.54 -13.37
N ALA A 183 7.25 19.56 -12.53
CA ALA A 183 6.15 20.51 -12.37
C ALA A 183 6.64 21.86 -12.92
N VAL A 184 5.99 22.33 -13.97
CA VAL A 184 6.32 23.59 -14.64
C VAL A 184 5.10 24.50 -14.70
N ASP A 185 5.30 25.79 -14.87
CA ASP A 185 4.18 26.71 -15.07
C ASP A 185 3.42 26.35 -16.34
N ASP A 186 2.10 26.35 -16.28
CA ASP A 186 1.26 26.09 -17.45
C ASP A 186 1.14 27.36 -18.32
N PRO A 187 1.75 27.41 -19.52
CA PRO A 187 1.71 28.59 -20.35
C PRO A 187 0.30 28.90 -20.90
N SER A 188 -0.61 27.92 -20.86
CA SER A 188 -2.00 28.08 -21.33
C SER A 188 -2.96 28.50 -20.22
N ASN A 189 -2.53 28.38 -18.95
CA ASN A 189 -3.35 28.66 -17.76
C ASN A 189 -2.50 29.38 -16.69
N PRO A 190 -2.41 30.71 -16.70
CA PRO A 190 -1.58 31.48 -15.76
C PRO A 190 -1.89 31.14 -14.30
N GLY A 191 -0.85 30.73 -13.57
CA GLY A 191 -0.96 30.21 -12.19
C GLY A 191 -1.30 28.73 -12.08
N GLY A 192 -1.49 28.04 -13.19
CA GLY A 192 -1.63 26.59 -13.26
C GLY A 192 -0.26 25.90 -13.30
N THR A 193 -0.25 24.62 -12.97
CA THR A 193 0.95 23.76 -13.05
C THR A 193 0.71 22.66 -14.08
N LEU A 194 1.65 22.52 -15.00
CA LEU A 194 1.71 21.41 -15.95
C LEU A 194 2.69 20.35 -15.43
N LEU A 195 2.22 19.11 -15.34
CA LEU A 195 3.02 17.95 -14.93
C LEU A 195 3.50 17.22 -16.19
N THR A 196 4.83 17.13 -16.37
CA THR A 196 5.45 16.57 -17.58
C THR A 196 6.45 15.48 -17.24
N ASP A 197 6.78 14.64 -18.21
CA ASP A 197 7.87 13.67 -18.18
C ASP A 197 7.83 12.70 -16.99
N TYR A 198 6.68 12.51 -16.39
CA TYR A 198 6.46 11.63 -15.24
C TYR A 198 6.53 10.15 -15.61
N GLY A 199 6.78 9.29 -14.63
CA GLY A 199 6.80 7.85 -14.79
C GLY A 199 5.44 7.29 -15.17
N VAL A 200 5.40 6.39 -16.17
CA VAL A 200 4.18 5.74 -16.64
C VAL A 200 4.43 4.24 -16.74
N GLY A 201 3.54 3.44 -16.15
CA GLY A 201 3.68 2.00 -16.21
C GLY A 201 2.41 1.23 -15.93
N ILE A 202 2.55 -0.08 -16.08
CA ILE A 202 1.51 -1.05 -15.77
C ILE A 202 2.10 -2.07 -14.81
N VAL A 203 1.37 -2.45 -13.77
CA VAL A 203 1.77 -3.50 -12.83
C VAL A 203 0.67 -4.54 -12.69
N PHE A 204 1.07 -5.81 -12.63
CA PHE A 204 0.20 -6.97 -12.42
C PHE A 204 0.48 -7.51 -11.02
N VAL A 205 -0.50 -7.42 -10.14
CA VAL A 205 -0.36 -7.66 -8.70
C VAL A 205 -1.13 -8.92 -8.31
N PRO A 206 -0.47 -9.97 -7.82
CA PRO A 206 -1.14 -11.12 -7.22
C PRO A 206 -2.02 -10.70 -6.05
N SER A 207 -3.12 -11.39 -5.83
CA SER A 207 -4.11 -11.03 -4.80
C SER A 207 -3.52 -10.91 -3.39
N GLY A 208 -2.49 -11.71 -3.07
CA GLY A 208 -1.80 -11.67 -1.79
C GLY A 208 -1.08 -10.36 -1.50
N LEU A 209 -0.65 -9.64 -2.54
CA LEU A 209 -0.07 -8.30 -2.45
C LEU A 209 -1.10 -7.18 -2.72
N GLY A 210 -2.35 -7.57 -3.01
CA GLY A 210 -3.50 -6.69 -3.19
C GLY A 210 -4.46 -6.77 -2.01
N TYR A 211 -5.74 -7.02 -2.29
CA TYR A 211 -6.78 -7.06 -1.27
C TYR A 211 -7.03 -8.46 -0.69
N PHE A 212 -6.45 -9.51 -1.27
CA PHE A 212 -6.62 -10.91 -0.89
C PHE A 212 -8.12 -11.29 -0.74
N ASN A 213 -8.58 -11.62 0.47
CA ASN A 213 -9.98 -11.91 0.75
C ASN A 213 -10.81 -10.69 1.16
N GLY A 214 -10.18 -9.51 1.30
CA GLY A 214 -10.78 -8.26 1.79
C GLY A 214 -11.04 -7.24 0.68
N ALA A 215 -11.64 -7.63 -0.45
CA ALA A 215 -11.99 -6.70 -1.52
C ALA A 215 -12.82 -5.51 -0.98
N PRO A 216 -12.52 -4.26 -1.39
CA PRO A 216 -13.24 -3.09 -0.91
C PRO A 216 -14.74 -3.17 -1.22
N ALA A 217 -15.57 -2.82 -0.27
CA ALA A 217 -17.02 -2.84 -0.44
C ALA A 217 -17.44 -1.92 -1.60
N GLY A 218 -18.28 -2.42 -2.50
CA GLY A 218 -18.78 -1.65 -3.65
C GLY A 218 -17.78 -1.53 -4.82
N SER A 219 -16.59 -2.11 -4.73
CA SER A 219 -15.59 -2.06 -5.80
C SER A 219 -15.91 -2.95 -7.01
N GLY A 220 -16.81 -3.93 -6.87
CA GLY A 220 -17.07 -4.96 -7.87
C GLY A 220 -16.00 -6.05 -7.94
N LEU A 221 -14.92 -5.96 -7.15
CA LEU A 221 -13.90 -7.00 -7.07
C LEU A 221 -14.41 -8.23 -6.33
N SER A 222 -14.10 -9.41 -6.86
CA SER A 222 -14.20 -10.67 -6.13
C SER A 222 -13.04 -10.84 -5.16
N SER A 223 -13.24 -11.59 -4.07
CA SER A 223 -12.12 -12.02 -3.22
C SER A 223 -11.09 -12.77 -4.06
N TYR A 224 -9.82 -12.59 -3.74
CA TYR A 224 -8.69 -13.25 -4.40
C TYR A 224 -8.48 -12.86 -5.86
N SER A 225 -8.97 -11.70 -6.29
CA SER A 225 -8.71 -11.19 -7.63
C SER A 225 -7.30 -10.63 -7.75
N PRO A 226 -6.48 -11.08 -8.71
CA PRO A 226 -5.29 -10.35 -9.12
C PRO A 226 -5.67 -9.00 -9.74
N LEU A 227 -4.79 -8.01 -9.58
CA LEU A 227 -5.06 -6.63 -9.97
C LEU A 227 -4.12 -6.18 -11.09
N VAL A 228 -4.62 -5.30 -11.95
CA VAL A 228 -3.83 -4.58 -12.96
C VAL A 228 -3.96 -3.09 -12.71
N PHE A 229 -2.86 -2.43 -12.41
CA PHE A 229 -2.83 -0.98 -12.30
C PHE A 229 -2.08 -0.36 -13.47
N THR A 230 -2.71 0.62 -14.12
CA THR A 230 -2.03 1.59 -14.98
C THR A 230 -1.77 2.83 -14.16
N ILE A 231 -0.51 3.25 -14.05
CA ILE A 231 -0.06 4.27 -13.10
C ILE A 231 0.69 5.37 -13.83
N ASN A 232 0.41 6.63 -13.45
CA ASN A 232 1.20 7.80 -13.79
C ASN A 232 1.73 8.40 -12.48
N LEU A 233 3.05 8.41 -12.29
CA LEU A 233 3.70 8.96 -11.10
C LEU A 233 4.14 10.40 -11.37
N HIS A 234 3.32 11.36 -11.01
CA HIS A 234 3.55 12.78 -11.30
C HIS A 234 4.61 13.40 -10.39
N MET A 235 4.48 13.24 -9.06
CA MET A 235 5.39 13.84 -8.09
C MET A 235 5.67 12.88 -6.93
N VAL A 236 6.81 13.12 -6.28
CA VAL A 236 7.20 12.46 -5.02
C VAL A 236 7.38 13.55 -3.97
N LYS A 237 6.93 13.28 -2.75
CA LYS A 237 7.24 14.05 -1.56
C LYS A 237 7.85 13.10 -0.56
N TYR A 238 9.13 13.28 -0.26
CA TYR A 238 9.79 12.58 0.83
C TYR A 238 9.11 12.94 2.15
N ALA A 239 8.71 11.92 2.90
CA ALA A 239 7.95 12.07 4.12
C ALA A 239 8.88 12.21 5.33
N ASP A 240 8.37 12.86 6.36
CA ASP A 240 8.81 12.91 7.73
C ASP A 240 7.53 12.51 8.51
N ASN A 241 7.38 11.20 8.79
CA ASN A 241 6.08 10.63 9.16
C ASN A 241 5.70 10.91 10.62
N ASP A 242 6.68 11.08 11.51
CA ASP A 242 6.48 11.43 12.93
C ASP A 242 6.69 12.94 13.21
N GLY A 243 7.30 13.65 12.24
CA GLY A 243 7.51 15.11 12.34
C GLY A 243 8.69 15.50 13.19
N ASP A 244 9.66 14.63 13.37
CA ASP A 244 10.84 14.86 14.20
C ASP A 244 11.91 15.72 13.52
N GLY A 245 11.86 15.82 12.17
CA GLY A 245 12.74 16.63 11.32
C GLY A 245 13.76 15.81 10.55
N ILE A 246 13.75 14.48 10.66
CA ILE A 246 14.47 13.55 9.82
C ILE A 246 13.48 13.03 8.75
N LEU A 247 13.93 12.88 7.52
CA LEU A 247 13.09 12.28 6.48
C LEU A 247 13.06 10.76 6.68
N SER A 248 11.89 10.19 6.71
CA SER A 248 11.65 8.77 7.03
C SER A 248 12.51 7.79 6.24
N TYR A 249 12.90 8.11 4.99
CA TYR A 249 13.80 7.24 4.23
C TYR A 249 15.26 7.24 4.73
N LEU A 250 15.66 8.22 5.56
CA LEU A 250 16.99 8.32 6.18
C LEU A 250 17.09 7.49 7.46
N GLU A 251 15.96 6.98 7.94
CA GLU A 251 15.83 6.21 9.16
C GLU A 251 15.85 4.67 8.90
N ASP A 252 16.09 4.26 7.67
CA ASP A 252 16.52 2.92 7.30
C ASP A 252 18.02 2.79 7.61
N LEU A 253 18.31 2.53 8.88
CA LEU A 253 19.68 2.58 9.40
C LEU A 253 20.56 1.46 8.88
N ASN A 254 19.95 0.29 8.59
CA ASN A 254 20.65 -0.88 8.06
C ASN A 254 20.65 -0.94 6.53
N GLY A 255 19.87 -0.07 5.84
CA GLY A 255 19.82 0.07 4.39
C GLY A 255 19.13 -1.11 3.67
N ASN A 256 18.32 -1.89 4.37
CA ASN A 256 17.66 -3.07 3.80
C ASN A 256 16.32 -2.73 3.12
N GLY A 257 15.81 -1.50 3.32
CA GLY A 257 14.54 -0.99 2.83
C GLY A 257 13.33 -1.49 3.63
N ASP A 258 13.52 -2.14 4.78
CA ASP A 258 12.46 -2.47 5.74
C ASP A 258 12.52 -1.51 6.93
N TYR A 259 11.80 -0.41 6.83
CA TYR A 259 11.79 0.66 7.83
C TYR A 259 11.22 0.25 9.17
N TYR A 260 10.56 -0.92 9.25
CA TYR A 260 9.92 -1.39 10.48
C TYR A 260 10.86 -2.22 11.37
N ASP A 261 12.06 -2.54 10.92
CA ASP A 261 13.05 -3.28 11.72
C ASP A 261 14.15 -2.35 12.30
N ASP A 262 14.08 -1.05 12.01
CA ASP A 262 14.93 -0.02 12.58
C ASP A 262 14.21 0.64 13.77
N ASP A 263 14.42 0.09 14.96
CA ASP A 263 13.83 0.48 16.25
C ASP A 263 15.01 0.58 17.24
N THR A 264 15.49 1.81 17.48
CA THR A 264 16.77 2.06 18.17
C THR A 264 16.66 1.78 19.66
N ASP A 265 15.57 2.16 20.32
CA ASP A 265 15.38 1.97 21.78
C ASP A 265 14.68 0.65 22.14
N GLY A 266 14.08 -0.04 21.15
CA GLY A 266 13.43 -1.34 21.31
C GLY A 266 12.06 -1.27 21.96
N ASP A 267 11.36 -0.14 21.90
CA ASP A 267 10.04 0.05 22.49
C ASP A 267 8.91 -0.50 21.59
N GLY A 268 9.23 -0.86 20.33
CA GLY A 268 8.33 -1.42 19.33
C GLY A 268 7.75 -0.37 18.39
N ILE A 269 8.16 0.88 18.48
CA ILE A 269 7.89 1.94 17.49
C ILE A 269 9.17 2.11 16.66
N PRO A 270 9.14 1.87 15.34
CA PRO A 270 10.32 2.06 14.51
C PRO A 270 10.64 3.56 14.36
N ASN A 271 11.92 3.89 14.20
CA ASN A 271 12.41 5.26 14.19
C ASN A 271 11.58 6.20 13.31
N PHE A 272 11.23 5.81 12.08
CA PHE A 272 10.46 6.66 11.16
C PHE A 272 9.01 6.98 11.63
N LEU A 273 8.57 6.42 12.73
CA LEU A 273 7.28 6.68 13.40
C LEU A 273 7.47 7.13 14.85
N ASP A 274 8.72 7.20 15.33
CA ASP A 274 9.06 7.60 16.70
C ASP A 274 9.53 9.06 16.72
N VAL A 275 9.15 9.78 17.74
CA VAL A 275 9.57 11.18 17.96
C VAL A 275 10.79 11.27 18.90
N ASP A 276 11.27 10.12 19.44
CA ASP A 276 12.33 9.99 20.45
C ASP A 276 13.08 8.68 20.22
N ASP A 277 13.88 8.62 19.14
CA ASP A 277 14.46 7.41 18.56
C ASP A 277 15.27 6.56 19.54
N ASP A 278 15.95 7.17 20.49
CA ASP A 278 16.80 6.46 21.47
C ASP A 278 16.17 6.31 22.85
N GLY A 279 14.94 6.83 23.04
CA GLY A 279 14.13 6.63 24.25
C GLY A 279 14.68 7.36 25.50
N ASP A 280 15.57 8.34 25.34
CA ASP A 280 16.19 9.05 26.49
C ASP A 280 15.28 10.13 27.09
N ARG A 281 14.09 10.39 26.47
CA ARG A 281 13.08 11.40 26.81
C ARG A 281 13.41 12.80 26.27
N THR A 282 14.41 12.92 25.45
CA THR A 282 14.72 14.14 24.67
C THR A 282 14.31 13.84 23.23
N LYS A 283 13.32 14.55 22.75
CA LYS A 283 12.83 14.29 21.38
C LYS A 283 13.94 14.46 20.36
N THR A 284 14.05 13.55 19.42
CA THR A 284 14.94 13.58 18.24
C THR A 284 15.02 14.99 17.62
N ARG A 285 13.84 15.64 17.42
CA ARG A 285 13.77 17.01 16.89
C ARG A 285 14.51 18.05 17.73
N THR A 286 14.70 17.83 19.01
CA THR A 286 15.46 18.75 19.90
C THR A 286 16.94 18.52 19.75
N GLU A 287 17.34 17.28 19.67
CA GLU A 287 18.73 16.85 19.61
C GLU A 287 19.42 17.21 18.29
N ILE A 288 18.69 17.13 17.18
CA ILE A 288 19.21 17.42 15.84
C ILE A 288 19.26 18.93 15.54
N LYS A 289 19.16 19.80 16.56
CA LYS A 289 19.30 21.26 16.38
C LYS A 289 20.68 21.74 16.74
N ASP A 290 21.12 22.78 16.01
CA ASP A 290 22.30 23.56 16.36
C ASP A 290 22.01 24.55 17.50
N ALA A 291 23.04 25.25 17.94
CA ALA A 291 22.93 26.28 18.99
C ALA A 291 22.03 27.49 18.63
N PHE A 292 21.64 27.60 17.36
CA PHE A 292 20.74 28.65 16.85
C PHE A 292 19.31 28.15 16.66
N GLY A 293 19.06 26.85 16.90
CA GLY A 293 17.76 26.20 16.76
C GLY A 293 17.43 25.67 15.35
N ASN A 294 18.41 25.70 14.43
CA ASN A 294 18.22 25.12 13.10
C ASN A 294 18.46 23.60 13.13
N ILE A 295 17.67 22.84 12.38
CA ILE A 295 17.88 21.41 12.19
C ILE A 295 19.15 21.19 11.35
N TYR A 296 20.04 20.33 11.83
CA TYR A 296 21.20 19.89 11.03
C TYR A 296 20.75 19.13 9.77
N PRO A 297 21.42 19.33 8.63
CA PRO A 297 21.34 18.33 7.57
C PRO A 297 21.71 16.95 8.11
N PHE A 298 21.02 15.90 7.72
CA PHE A 298 21.15 14.55 8.30
C PHE A 298 22.60 14.07 8.42
N ASP A 299 23.39 14.25 7.35
CA ASP A 299 24.81 13.83 7.33
C ASP A 299 25.71 14.64 8.29
N LEU A 300 25.22 15.79 8.74
CA LEU A 300 25.95 16.71 9.64
C LEU A 300 25.45 16.63 11.09
N ILE A 301 24.46 15.80 11.39
CA ILE A 301 24.04 15.57 12.78
C ILE A 301 25.24 15.03 13.54
N PRO A 302 25.69 15.72 14.63
CA PRO A 302 26.87 15.32 15.37
C PRO A 302 26.61 14.07 16.23
N ASN A 303 27.67 13.44 16.65
CA ASN A 303 27.66 12.47 17.76
C ASN A 303 27.68 13.20 19.12
N CYS A 304 27.65 12.46 20.24
CA CYS A 304 27.70 13.05 21.60
C CYS A 304 28.94 13.91 21.92
N SER A 305 30.04 13.70 21.22
CA SER A 305 31.23 14.53 21.39
C SER A 305 31.19 15.83 20.58
N GLY A 306 30.12 16.10 19.85
CA GLY A 306 29.96 17.29 19.02
C GLY A 306 30.67 17.22 17.67
N THR A 307 31.14 16.05 17.23
CA THR A 307 31.81 15.86 15.95
C THR A 307 30.94 15.09 15.01
N THR A 308 31.13 15.26 13.69
CA THR A 308 30.45 14.46 12.68
C THR A 308 31.06 13.06 12.56
N GLY A 309 30.24 12.05 12.25
CA GLY A 309 30.64 10.64 12.12
C GLY A 309 30.44 9.85 13.41
N GLY A 310 30.39 8.53 13.29
CA GLY A 310 29.99 7.62 14.37
C GLY A 310 28.48 7.61 14.62
N LEU A 311 28.07 7.16 15.79
CA LEU A 311 26.66 7.13 16.18
C LEU A 311 26.15 8.56 16.36
N LYS A 312 25.08 8.92 15.65
CA LYS A 312 24.46 10.23 15.75
C LYS A 312 23.81 10.39 17.12
N LYS A 313 23.79 11.62 17.66
CA LYS A 313 23.34 11.87 19.04
C LYS A 313 21.88 11.47 19.31
N HIS A 314 20.99 11.59 18.34
CA HIS A 314 19.59 11.16 18.46
C HIS A 314 19.38 9.62 18.42
N LEU A 315 20.44 8.85 18.27
CA LEU A 315 20.45 7.39 18.32
C LEU A 315 21.26 6.86 19.50
N ASP A 316 21.75 7.75 20.38
CA ASP A 316 22.61 7.40 21.52
C ASP A 316 21.98 7.90 22.83
N PRO A 317 21.31 7.03 23.62
CA PRO A 317 20.58 7.42 24.82
C PRO A 317 21.47 7.99 25.95
N SER A 318 22.78 8.05 25.75
CA SER A 318 23.70 8.71 26.68
C SER A 318 23.93 10.21 26.35
N CYS A 319 23.28 10.72 25.30
CA CYS A 319 23.50 12.01 24.68
C CYS A 319 22.24 12.88 24.79
N HIS A 320 22.08 13.70 25.79
CA HIS A 320 20.92 14.60 25.98
C HIS A 320 21.32 16.06 26.15
#